data_28a4f8532866257587013f1b85a458ed
#
_entry.id   28a4f8532866257587013f1b85a458ed
#
_cell.length_a   1.000
_cell.length_b   1.000
_cell.length_c   1.000
_cell.angle_alpha   90.00
_cell.angle_beta   90.00
_cell.angle_gamma   90.00
#
_symmetry.space_group_name_H-M   'P 1'
#
loop_
_entity.id
_entity.type
_entity.pdbx_description
1 polymer ?
#
loop_
_entity_poly.entity_id
_entity_poly.type
_entity_poly.pdbx_seq_one_letter_code
_entity_poly.pdbx_strand_id
1 'polypeptide(L)'
;SAFIFCSCDKDDENTTTVVPVSISLENKLTEDNTEFISEKEIIPETSVFDTFQDSNGLLTFDHYFADWGSGYSFSAFTYMNKTDNSASNSPVPYCKKAKTGKVYLAVNPSDYSPAIMTINNPSIYTINGAWVTNSTYAYNSMTIGDSYATAFKKDSYFKLTATGFDANN
;
A
#
# COMPACT_ATOMS: atom_id res chain seq x y z
N SER A 1 3.23 4.38 -7.77
CA SER A 1 2.95 3.64 -9.01
C SER A 1 3.82 2.42 -9.08
N ALA A 2 3.24 1.23 -9.11
CA ALA A 2 3.93 -0.02 -9.40
C ALA A 2 3.97 -0.22 -10.93
N PHE A 3 5.08 -0.75 -11.44
CA PHE A 3 5.20 -1.14 -12.85
C PHE A 3 5.04 -2.65 -12.94
N ILE A 4 4.18 -3.12 -13.85
CA ILE A 4 3.97 -4.54 -14.13
C ILE A 4 4.46 -4.81 -15.55
N PHE A 5 5.25 -5.87 -15.73
CA PHE A 5 5.68 -6.35 -17.03
C PHE A 5 4.94 -7.64 -17.39
N CYS A 6 4.61 -7.80 -18.66
CA CYS A 6 4.17 -9.05 -19.23
C CYS A 6 5.38 -9.82 -19.73
N SER A 7 5.57 -11.06 -19.28
CA SER A 7 6.57 -11.99 -19.82
C SER A 7 5.85 -13.21 -20.37
N CYS A 8 6.03 -13.50 -21.67
CA CYS A 8 5.76 -14.80 -22.25
C CYS A 8 7.08 -15.46 -22.57
N ASP A 9 7.35 -16.58 -21.92
CA ASP A 9 8.52 -17.40 -22.23
C ASP A 9 8.07 -18.58 -23.10
N LYS A 10 8.47 -18.57 -24.37
CA LYS A 10 8.64 -19.78 -25.22
C LYS A 10 9.49 -19.44 -26.44
N ASP A 11 10.50 -20.25 -26.63
CA ASP A 11 11.41 -20.28 -27.76
C ASP A 11 10.71 -20.18 -29.11
N ASP A 12 10.74 -18.99 -29.69
CA ASP A 12 10.71 -18.71 -31.13
C ASP A 12 11.17 -17.26 -31.31
N GLU A 13 11.90 -16.97 -32.36
CA GLU A 13 12.56 -15.67 -32.70
C GLU A 13 11.59 -14.47 -32.81
N ASN A 14 10.57 -14.40 -31.97
CA ASN A 14 9.67 -13.28 -31.87
C ASN A 14 10.03 -12.52 -30.59
N THR A 15 10.72 -11.40 -30.73
CA THR A 15 11.00 -10.46 -29.65
C THR A 15 9.67 -10.01 -29.03
N THR A 16 9.27 -10.67 -27.94
CA THR A 16 8.09 -10.28 -27.16
C THR A 16 8.39 -8.92 -26.54
N THR A 17 7.77 -7.88 -27.06
CA THR A 17 7.89 -6.53 -26.51
C THR A 17 7.16 -6.50 -25.18
N VAL A 18 7.90 -6.41 -24.06
CA VAL A 18 7.33 -6.21 -22.75
C VAL A 18 6.87 -4.77 -22.60
N VAL A 19 5.57 -4.56 -22.47
CA VAL A 19 4.99 -3.22 -22.29
C VAL A 19 4.72 -2.99 -20.81
N PRO A 20 5.38 -2.01 -20.17
CA PRO A 20 5.13 -1.70 -18.79
C PRO A 20 3.72 -1.10 -18.59
N VAL A 21 2.99 -1.60 -17.60
CA VAL A 21 1.69 -1.08 -17.17
C VAL A 21 1.85 -0.49 -15.77
N SER A 22 1.36 0.72 -15.58
CA SER A 22 1.34 1.37 -14.27
C SER A 22 0.02 1.09 -13.57
N ILE A 23 0.11 0.65 -12.31
CA ILE A 23 -1.05 0.55 -11.44
C ILE A 23 -1.53 1.95 -11.06
N SER A 24 -2.82 2.19 -11.14
CA SER A 24 -3.46 3.43 -10.77
C SER A 24 -4.64 3.18 -9.81
N LEU A 25 -4.80 4.08 -8.87
CA LEU A 25 -5.95 4.16 -7.96
C LEU A 25 -6.73 5.47 -8.19
N GLU A 26 -6.34 6.22 -9.22
CA GLU A 26 -7.06 7.44 -9.61
C GLU A 26 -8.51 7.12 -9.95
N ASN A 27 -9.40 8.07 -9.68
CA ASN A 27 -10.86 7.96 -9.84
C ASN A 27 -11.57 6.98 -8.87
N LYS A 28 -10.86 6.39 -7.91
CA LYS A 28 -11.48 5.57 -6.85
C LYS A 28 -11.99 6.39 -5.66
N LEU A 29 -11.52 7.62 -5.53
CA LEU A 29 -12.01 8.59 -4.54
C LEU A 29 -12.60 9.78 -5.29
N THR A 30 -13.85 10.10 -5.00
CA THR A 30 -14.57 11.23 -5.59
C THR A 30 -14.37 12.52 -4.83
N GLU A 31 -14.13 12.42 -3.52
CA GLU A 31 -13.93 13.55 -2.63
C GLU A 31 -12.44 13.78 -2.37
N ASP A 32 -12.05 15.03 -2.24
CA ASP A 32 -10.69 15.39 -1.82
C ASP A 32 -10.49 15.12 -0.33
N ASN A 33 -9.25 14.79 0.03
CA ASN A 33 -8.82 14.61 1.41
C ASN A 33 -9.51 13.45 2.16
N THR A 34 -9.78 12.38 1.43
CA THR A 34 -10.46 11.17 1.91
C THR A 34 -9.58 9.93 1.81
N GLU A 35 -10.12 8.82 2.28
CA GLU A 35 -9.52 7.49 2.17
C GLU A 35 -10.58 6.44 1.86
N PHE A 36 -10.16 5.28 1.40
CA PHE A 36 -11.04 4.12 1.26
C PHE A 36 -11.50 3.68 2.65
N ILE A 37 -12.81 3.62 2.79
CA ILE A 37 -13.51 3.05 3.93
C ILE A 37 -14.38 1.93 3.38
N SER A 38 -14.22 0.73 3.92
CA SER A 38 -15.02 -0.42 3.51
C SER A 38 -16.51 -0.16 3.75
N GLU A 39 -17.34 -0.68 2.86
CA GLU A 39 -18.81 -0.67 3.02
C GLU A 39 -19.30 -1.78 3.98
N LYS A 40 -18.43 -2.68 4.40
CA LYS A 40 -18.78 -3.72 5.38
C LYS A 40 -19.04 -3.10 6.74
N GLU A 41 -19.92 -3.73 7.50
CA GLU A 41 -20.26 -3.30 8.84
C GLU A 41 -19.02 -3.33 9.77
N ILE A 42 -18.82 -2.25 10.49
CA ILE A 42 -17.81 -2.17 11.54
C ILE A 42 -18.36 -2.90 12.77
N ILE A 43 -17.68 -3.95 13.19
CA ILE A 43 -18.00 -4.68 14.42
C ILE A 43 -17.13 -4.11 15.53
N PRO A 44 -17.71 -3.55 16.61
CA PRO A 44 -16.94 -2.96 17.71
C PRO A 44 -15.88 -3.94 18.24
N GLU A 45 -14.69 -3.43 18.51
CA GLU A 45 -13.55 -4.20 19.06
C GLU A 45 -13.14 -5.42 18.22
N THR A 46 -13.45 -5.40 16.92
CA THR A 46 -13.13 -6.49 16.00
C THR A 46 -12.48 -5.95 14.74
N SER A 47 -11.43 -6.59 14.28
CA SER A 47 -10.85 -6.31 12.98
C SER A 47 -11.66 -7.02 11.89
N VAL A 48 -12.14 -6.27 10.91
CA VAL A 48 -12.94 -6.78 9.79
C VAL A 48 -12.06 -6.82 8.55
N PHE A 49 -12.09 -7.95 7.85
CA PHE A 49 -11.33 -8.14 6.61
C PHE A 49 -12.14 -7.73 5.38
N ASP A 50 -11.49 -7.04 4.49
CA ASP A 50 -11.98 -6.68 3.16
C ASP A 50 -10.84 -6.68 2.14
N THR A 51 -11.15 -6.42 0.89
CA THR A 51 -10.17 -6.24 -0.19
C THR A 51 -10.58 -5.13 -1.13
N PHE A 52 -9.62 -4.58 -1.84
CA PHE A 52 -9.88 -3.69 -2.97
C PHE A 52 -8.90 -3.97 -4.13
N GLN A 53 -9.24 -3.49 -5.31
CA GLN A 53 -8.40 -3.64 -6.50
C GLN A 53 -7.94 -2.26 -7.01
N ASP A 54 -6.86 -2.26 -7.80
CA ASP A 54 -6.52 -1.09 -8.60
C ASP A 54 -7.58 -0.81 -9.68
N SER A 55 -7.47 0.31 -10.37
CA SER A 55 -8.48 0.74 -11.34
C SER A 55 -8.63 -0.20 -12.55
N ASN A 56 -7.62 -1.01 -12.83
CA ASN A 56 -7.64 -1.96 -13.94
C ASN A 56 -7.88 -3.42 -13.50
N GLY A 57 -8.00 -3.66 -12.20
CA GLY A 57 -8.20 -5.00 -11.64
C GLY A 57 -7.00 -5.93 -11.79
N LEU A 58 -5.78 -5.40 -11.91
CA LEU A 58 -4.55 -6.19 -12.06
C LEU A 58 -4.01 -6.69 -10.72
N LEU A 59 -4.22 -5.92 -9.67
CA LEU A 59 -3.81 -6.23 -8.31
C LEU A 59 -5.01 -6.20 -7.37
N THR A 60 -5.02 -7.14 -6.41
CA THR A 60 -5.92 -7.14 -5.26
C THR A 60 -5.10 -6.90 -4.00
N PHE A 61 -5.59 -6.04 -3.13
CA PHE A 61 -4.94 -5.63 -1.90
C PHE A 61 -5.78 -6.04 -0.70
N ASP A 62 -5.17 -6.66 0.30
CA ASP A 62 -5.82 -6.94 1.57
C ASP A 62 -6.04 -5.63 2.35
N HIS A 63 -7.20 -5.52 2.96
CA HIS A 63 -7.60 -4.40 3.77
C HIS A 63 -8.25 -4.90 5.06
N TYR A 64 -7.75 -4.46 6.19
CA TYR A 64 -8.38 -4.69 7.49
C TYR A 64 -8.76 -3.35 8.08
N PHE A 65 -9.91 -3.30 8.73
CA PHE A 65 -10.38 -2.10 9.39
C PHE A 65 -11.09 -2.42 10.70
N ALA A 66 -11.07 -1.47 11.60
CA ALA A 66 -11.65 -1.61 12.93
C ALA A 66 -12.01 -0.24 13.51
N ASP A 67 -12.89 -0.25 14.52
CA ASP A 67 -13.05 0.84 15.47
C ASP A 67 -12.79 0.29 16.88
N TRP A 68 -11.70 0.73 17.48
CA TRP A 68 -11.29 0.39 18.84
C TRP A 68 -11.75 1.44 19.88
N GLY A 69 -12.82 2.20 19.56
CA GLY A 69 -13.35 3.28 20.39
C GLY A 69 -12.72 4.65 20.15
N SER A 70 -11.79 4.76 19.19
CA SER A 70 -11.14 6.01 18.79
C SER A 70 -11.45 6.42 17.34
N GLY A 71 -12.43 5.75 16.73
CA GLY A 71 -12.81 5.92 15.33
C GLY A 71 -12.15 4.91 14.41
N TYR A 72 -12.43 5.06 13.12
CA TYR A 72 -11.95 4.17 12.07
C TYR A 72 -10.42 4.13 12.01
N SER A 73 -9.90 2.93 11.94
CA SER A 73 -8.48 2.66 11.69
C SER A 73 -8.33 1.53 10.66
N PHE A 74 -7.23 1.55 9.92
CA PHE A 74 -6.92 0.49 8.96
C PHE A 74 -5.62 -0.22 9.30
N SER A 75 -5.48 -1.45 8.81
CA SER A 75 -4.20 -2.17 8.71
C SER A 75 -4.11 -2.91 7.36
N ALA A 76 -2.95 -3.51 7.07
CA ALA A 76 -2.54 -3.94 5.74
C ALA A 76 -2.50 -2.78 4.74
N PHE A 77 -3.39 -2.71 3.75
CA PHE A 77 -3.43 -1.65 2.76
C PHE A 77 -4.70 -0.81 2.86
N THR A 78 -4.58 0.49 2.55
CA THR A 78 -5.68 1.36 2.15
C THR A 78 -5.20 2.31 1.05
N TYR A 79 -6.11 3.00 0.38
CA TYR A 79 -5.75 4.09 -0.52
C TYR A 79 -6.38 5.39 -0.07
N MET A 80 -5.67 6.48 -0.29
CA MET A 80 -6.11 7.81 0.13
C MET A 80 -5.55 8.91 -0.75
N ASN A 81 -6.17 10.09 -0.67
CA ASN A 81 -5.70 11.33 -1.30
C ASN A 81 -5.46 12.45 -0.28
N LYS A 82 -5.33 12.09 1.00
CA LYS A 82 -5.07 13.04 2.10
C LYS A 82 -3.72 13.70 1.96
N THR A 83 -3.63 14.99 2.31
CA THR A 83 -2.39 15.77 2.30
C THR A 83 -2.05 16.42 3.64
N ASP A 84 -3.00 16.44 4.58
CA ASP A 84 -2.76 16.93 5.92
C ASP A 84 -1.97 15.91 6.75
N ASN A 85 -0.74 16.27 7.09
CA ASN A 85 0.16 15.49 7.91
C ASN A 85 0.51 16.19 9.23
N SER A 86 -0.35 17.06 9.73
CA SER A 86 -0.13 17.80 10.98
C SER A 86 -0.11 16.92 12.21
N ALA A 87 -0.87 15.81 12.20
CA ALA A 87 -0.83 14.83 13.28
C ALA A 87 0.47 14.01 13.25
N SER A 88 1.12 13.85 14.39
CA SER A 88 2.41 13.15 14.50
C SER A 88 2.34 11.67 14.09
N ASN A 89 1.18 11.03 14.25
CA ASN A 89 0.89 9.64 13.88
C ASN A 89 0.15 9.50 12.55
N SER A 90 0.22 10.53 11.68
CA SER A 90 -0.49 10.54 10.41
C SER A 90 0.06 9.48 9.43
N PRO A 91 -0.79 8.68 8.76
CA PRO A 91 -0.41 7.76 7.70
C PRO A 91 -0.09 8.49 6.38
N VAL A 92 -0.40 9.78 6.28
CA VAL A 92 -0.12 10.61 5.11
C VAL A 92 1.39 10.63 4.82
N PRO A 93 1.83 10.53 3.54
CA PRO A 93 3.23 10.65 3.19
C PRO A 93 3.87 11.91 3.76
N TYR A 94 5.08 11.81 4.28
CA TYR A 94 5.79 12.99 4.77
C TYR A 94 5.96 14.06 3.67
N CYS A 95 6.10 13.63 2.41
CA CYS A 95 6.15 14.53 1.24
C CYS A 95 4.78 15.10 0.82
N LYS A 96 3.67 14.75 1.49
CA LYS A 96 2.30 15.25 1.30
C LYS A 96 1.70 15.01 -0.09
N LYS A 97 2.22 14.07 -0.86
CA LYS A 97 1.75 13.81 -2.22
C LYS A 97 2.00 12.40 -2.70
N ALA A 98 1.22 11.95 -3.68
CA ALA A 98 1.50 10.78 -4.47
C ALA A 98 2.71 10.98 -5.39
N LYS A 99 3.30 9.91 -5.91
CA LYS A 99 4.34 9.98 -6.95
C LYS A 99 3.78 10.53 -8.27
N THR A 100 2.58 10.07 -8.63
CA THR A 100 1.81 10.52 -9.79
C THR A 100 0.36 10.65 -9.38
N GLY A 101 -0.36 11.61 -9.94
CA GLY A 101 -1.75 11.85 -9.58
C GLY A 101 -1.95 12.34 -8.14
N LYS A 102 -3.07 11.98 -7.56
CA LYS A 102 -3.48 12.38 -6.21
C LYS A 102 -3.58 11.21 -5.23
N VAL A 103 -3.92 10.01 -5.72
CA VAL A 103 -4.22 8.83 -4.88
C VAL A 103 -2.99 7.97 -4.71
N TYR A 104 -2.74 7.51 -3.51
CA TYR A 104 -1.62 6.64 -3.14
C TYR A 104 -2.07 5.52 -2.21
N LEU A 105 -1.30 4.44 -2.17
CA LEU A 105 -1.44 3.38 -1.18
C LEU A 105 -0.75 3.79 0.12
N ALA A 106 -1.44 3.61 1.23
CA ALA A 106 -0.84 3.56 2.55
C ALA A 106 -0.75 2.11 3.01
N VAL A 107 0.35 1.74 3.65
CA VAL A 107 0.59 0.39 4.14
C VAL A 107 0.94 0.42 5.62
N ASN A 108 0.22 -0.38 6.41
CA ASN A 108 0.37 -0.52 7.85
C ASN A 108 0.24 -1.99 8.24
N PRO A 109 1.27 -2.83 8.00
CA PRO A 109 1.22 -4.25 8.29
C PRO A 109 1.39 -4.53 9.78
N SER A 110 0.80 -5.63 10.23
CA SER A 110 1.04 -6.21 11.55
C SER A 110 1.08 -7.74 11.46
N ASP A 111 1.49 -8.41 12.52
CA ASP A 111 1.48 -9.88 12.59
C ASP A 111 0.06 -10.46 12.46
N TYR A 112 -0.97 -9.68 12.83
CA TYR A 112 -2.38 -10.08 12.75
C TYR A 112 -3.05 -9.69 11.43
N SER A 113 -2.49 -8.72 10.71
CA SER A 113 -3.00 -8.20 9.44
C SER A 113 -1.83 -7.90 8.51
N PRO A 114 -1.24 -8.95 7.92
CA PRO A 114 -0.15 -8.78 6.98
C PRO A 114 -0.62 -8.02 5.74
N ALA A 115 0.25 -7.21 5.15
CA ALA A 115 -0.06 -6.49 3.94
C ALA A 115 0.20 -7.39 2.73
N ILE A 116 -0.84 -8.09 2.29
CA ILE A 116 -0.78 -9.00 1.14
C ILE A 116 -1.33 -8.30 -0.10
N MET A 117 -0.59 -8.39 -1.18
CA MET A 117 -0.98 -7.91 -2.50
C MET A 117 -0.92 -9.09 -3.48
N THR A 118 -2.04 -9.36 -4.15
CA THR A 118 -2.17 -10.48 -5.09
C THR A 118 -2.15 -9.98 -6.52
N ILE A 119 -1.33 -10.59 -7.37
CA ILE A 119 -1.37 -10.39 -8.82
C ILE A 119 -2.52 -11.24 -9.37
N ASN A 120 -3.56 -10.61 -9.93
CA ASN A 120 -4.77 -11.32 -10.37
C ASN A 120 -4.54 -12.23 -11.58
N ASN A 121 -3.52 -11.97 -12.38
CA ASN A 121 -3.11 -12.86 -13.47
C ASN A 121 -1.58 -13.03 -13.51
N PRO A 122 -1.01 -13.85 -12.62
CA PRO A 122 0.44 -14.01 -12.48
C PRO A 122 1.10 -14.74 -13.66
N SER A 123 0.33 -15.39 -14.53
CA SER A 123 0.84 -15.98 -15.78
C SER A 123 1.16 -14.93 -16.85
N ILE A 124 0.62 -13.72 -16.72
CA ILE A 124 0.79 -12.62 -17.70
C ILE A 124 1.61 -11.48 -17.10
N TYR A 125 1.41 -11.18 -15.80
CA TYR A 125 1.97 -10.00 -15.15
C TYR A 125 2.96 -10.36 -14.06
N THR A 126 4.02 -9.58 -13.97
CA THR A 126 4.97 -9.59 -12.85
C THR A 126 5.17 -8.18 -12.33
N ILE A 127 5.51 -8.05 -11.03
CA ILE A 127 5.82 -6.76 -10.44
C ILE A 127 7.28 -6.43 -10.71
N ASN A 128 7.53 -5.30 -11.37
CA ASN A 128 8.87 -4.80 -11.60
C ASN A 128 9.37 -3.87 -10.49
N GLY A 129 8.47 -3.14 -9.85
CA GLY A 129 8.86 -2.24 -8.78
C GLY A 129 7.73 -1.31 -8.34
N ALA A 130 8.03 -0.51 -7.31
CA ALA A 130 7.14 0.50 -6.77
C ALA A 130 7.93 1.70 -6.28
N TRP A 131 7.30 2.87 -6.29
CA TRP A 131 7.81 4.03 -5.59
C TRP A 131 7.28 4.02 -4.17
N VAL A 132 8.18 4.16 -3.19
CA VAL A 132 7.84 4.17 -1.77
C VAL A 132 8.35 5.44 -1.09
N THR A 133 7.66 5.83 -0.04
CA THR A 133 8.07 6.93 0.84
C THR A 133 7.58 6.65 2.25
N ASN A 134 8.18 7.25 3.25
CA ASN A 134 7.74 7.14 4.62
C ASN A 134 6.43 7.93 4.84
N SER A 135 5.52 7.35 5.63
CA SER A 135 4.45 8.12 6.24
C SER A 135 5.02 9.17 7.20
N THR A 136 4.22 10.15 7.55
CA THR A 136 4.62 11.15 8.56
C THR A 136 4.90 10.49 9.90
N TYR A 137 4.10 9.48 10.30
CA TYR A 137 4.36 8.71 11.51
C TYR A 137 5.74 8.03 11.48
N ALA A 138 6.02 7.25 10.44
CA ALA A 138 7.31 6.55 10.33
C ALA A 138 8.49 7.53 10.28
N TYR A 139 8.35 8.65 9.55
CA TYR A 139 9.38 9.68 9.49
C TYR A 139 9.66 10.31 10.86
N ASN A 140 8.60 10.70 11.59
CA ASN A 140 8.74 11.31 12.92
C ASN A 140 9.34 10.31 13.92
N SER A 141 8.86 9.06 13.90
CA SER A 141 9.38 7.99 14.76
C SER A 141 10.89 7.78 14.55
N MET A 142 11.35 7.79 13.30
CA MET A 142 12.78 7.66 12.98
C MET A 142 13.60 8.90 13.33
N THR A 143 13.04 10.11 13.19
CA THR A 143 13.82 11.35 13.35
C THR A 143 13.79 11.92 14.75
N ILE A 144 12.68 11.78 15.46
CA ILE A 144 12.44 12.37 16.78
C ILE A 144 12.31 11.27 17.85
N GLY A 145 11.78 10.12 17.47
CA GLY A 145 11.36 9.07 18.39
C GLY A 145 9.95 9.29 18.90
N ASP A 146 9.42 8.26 19.56
CA ASP A 146 8.11 8.27 20.20
C ASP A 146 8.06 7.28 21.38
N SER A 147 6.86 6.96 21.88
CA SER A 147 6.67 6.01 22.98
C SER A 147 7.10 4.58 22.65
N TYR A 148 7.22 4.23 21.36
CA TYR A 148 7.49 2.89 20.86
C TYR A 148 8.88 2.74 20.26
N ALA A 149 9.48 3.84 19.77
CA ALA A 149 10.74 3.80 19.06
C ALA A 149 11.66 4.95 19.44
N THR A 150 12.95 4.63 19.58
CA THR A 150 14.00 5.63 19.78
C THR A 150 14.40 6.22 18.41
N ALA A 151 14.63 7.54 18.38
CA ALA A 151 15.13 8.22 17.19
C ALA A 151 16.40 7.55 16.64
N PHE A 152 16.53 7.54 15.32
CA PHE A 152 17.69 6.99 14.62
C PHE A 152 18.98 7.73 15.00
N LYS A 153 20.05 6.98 15.13
CA LYS A 153 21.42 7.47 15.34
C LYS A 153 22.26 7.22 14.09
N LYS A 154 23.50 7.64 14.11
CA LYS A 154 24.48 7.23 13.09
C LYS A 154 24.44 5.72 12.94
N ASP A 155 24.40 5.25 11.70
CA ASP A 155 24.35 3.83 11.31
C ASP A 155 22.97 3.13 11.51
N SER A 156 21.92 3.83 11.96
CA SER A 156 20.55 3.33 11.91
C SER A 156 20.04 3.29 10.48
N TYR A 157 19.20 2.30 10.17
CA TYR A 157 18.58 2.18 8.85
C TYR A 157 17.11 1.72 8.96
N PHE A 158 16.32 2.08 7.97
CA PHE A 158 14.98 1.53 7.75
C PHE A 158 15.04 0.50 6.63
N LYS A 159 14.40 -0.65 6.84
CA LYS A 159 14.32 -1.70 5.84
C LYS A 159 12.85 -2.03 5.55
N LEU A 160 12.46 -1.90 4.28
CA LEU A 160 11.22 -2.45 3.76
C LEU A 160 11.53 -3.72 2.99
N THR A 161 10.84 -4.81 3.32
CA THR A 161 10.99 -6.10 2.64
C THR A 161 9.66 -6.46 1.98
N ALA A 162 9.69 -6.75 0.69
CA ALA A 162 8.61 -7.40 -0.03
C ALA A 162 9.05 -8.83 -0.35
N THR A 163 8.24 -9.81 0.03
CA THR A 163 8.50 -11.22 -0.25
C THR A 163 7.48 -11.72 -1.27
N GLY A 164 7.97 -12.30 -2.36
CA GLY A 164 7.11 -12.94 -3.35
C GLY A 164 6.85 -14.39 -2.99
N PHE A 165 5.62 -14.82 -3.19
CA PHE A 165 5.18 -16.22 -3.07
C PHE A 165 4.56 -16.64 -4.39
N ASP A 166 4.79 -17.88 -4.81
CA ASP A 166 4.06 -18.48 -5.92
C ASP A 166 2.80 -19.19 -5.42
N ALA A 167 1.97 -19.67 -6.35
CA ALA A 167 0.69 -20.32 -6.02
C ALA A 167 0.85 -21.65 -5.26
N ASN A 168 2.07 -22.15 -5.04
CA ASN A 168 2.36 -23.42 -4.40
C ASN A 168 2.99 -23.27 -3.01
N ASN A 169 3.16 -22.04 -2.53
CA ASN A 169 3.71 -21.71 -1.20
C ASN A 169 2.65 -21.22 -0.24
#